data_6ea408e54eaaec0c86f67af3fba6733b
#
_entry.id   6ea408e54eaaec0c86f67af3fba6733b
#
_cell.length_a   1.000
_cell.length_b   1.000
_cell.length_c   1.000
_cell.angle_alpha   90.00
_cell.angle_beta   90.00
_cell.angle_gamma   90.00
#
_symmetry.space_group_name_H-M   'P 1'
#
loop_
_entity.id
_entity.type
_entity.pdbx_description
1 polymer ?
#
loop_
_entity_poly.entity_id
_entity_poly.type
_entity_poly.pdbx_seq_one_letter_code
_entity_poly.pdbx_strand_id
1 'polypeptide(L)'
;MIELSVENLHLTYGDNPVLKGVSMELRRGEVVSLLGPSGSGKTTLLRAVAGLEKPTSGTIAIGKTRVYDGNPRSEIPAEERNLGLVFQSYALWPHKTVFENVAYPLRLRKVTAAEIKRRVQSVLDQLGLGHLGNRHPHQLSGGQQQRVAIGRALVYNPPVILLDEPLSNLDAKLREEARVFLRELIVKLGLSALMVTHDQNEAMAISDRILLLNNGVIEQQGTPQEMYGSPRTLFAAEFMGSNNRLHGTVTDLDNGRARIEGANWALWGMAGEGVSVGAEATAVIRVERLRIASSPEENMLELALLTSMYLGDRWEYLFRTEGDDFAIRAYGSALRDAERCHLTLPVNDLWIFPKG
;
A
#
# COMPACT_ATOMS: atom_id res chain seq x y z
N MET A 1 3.45 22.48 3.04
CA MET A 1 3.38 22.56 4.52
C MET A 1 3.28 21.13 5.02
N ILE A 2 4.06 20.76 6.02
CA ILE A 2 4.02 19.44 6.66
C ILE A 2 2.87 19.44 7.66
N GLU A 3 1.94 18.46 7.51
CA GLU A 3 0.79 18.29 8.42
C GLU A 3 1.06 17.21 9.47
N LEU A 4 1.94 16.24 9.17
CA LEU A 4 2.37 15.21 10.11
C LEU A 4 3.85 14.92 9.88
N SER A 5 4.66 14.90 10.93
CA SER A 5 6.02 14.36 10.90
C SER A 5 6.23 13.31 11.99
N VAL A 6 6.97 12.29 11.65
CA VAL A 6 7.44 11.23 12.55
C VAL A 6 8.95 11.13 12.35
N GLU A 7 9.72 11.20 13.44
CA GLU A 7 11.18 11.20 13.38
C GLU A 7 11.74 10.13 14.30
N ASN A 8 12.51 9.21 13.73
CA ASN A 8 13.24 8.15 14.42
C ASN A 8 12.38 7.40 15.46
N LEU A 9 11.16 7.02 15.06
CA LEU A 9 10.18 6.42 15.96
C LEU A 9 10.50 4.97 16.23
N HIS A 10 10.67 4.62 17.50
CA HIS A 10 10.81 3.25 17.99
C HIS A 10 9.60 2.86 18.81
N LEU A 11 9.18 1.61 18.70
CA LEU A 11 8.13 1.02 19.53
C LEU A 11 8.40 -0.45 19.76
N THR A 12 8.34 -0.87 21.02
CA THR A 12 8.64 -2.23 21.46
C THR A 12 7.50 -2.73 22.34
N TYR A 13 7.02 -3.95 22.10
CA TYR A 13 6.09 -4.67 22.97
C TYR A 13 6.87 -5.72 23.79
N GLY A 14 7.05 -5.48 25.08
CA GLY A 14 7.98 -6.26 25.89
C GLY A 14 9.39 -6.17 25.29
N ASP A 15 9.96 -7.32 24.93
CA ASP A 15 11.30 -7.40 24.29
C ASP A 15 11.24 -7.42 22.75
N ASN A 16 10.06 -7.33 22.16
CA ASN A 16 9.90 -7.40 20.69
C ASN A 16 9.85 -6.00 20.06
N PRO A 17 10.90 -5.56 19.33
CA PRO A 17 10.93 -4.27 18.65
C PRO A 17 10.09 -4.35 17.37
N VAL A 18 9.00 -3.56 17.30
CA VAL A 18 8.08 -3.51 16.16
C VAL A 18 8.37 -2.35 15.23
N LEU A 19 8.73 -1.16 15.76
CA LEU A 19 9.21 -0.03 14.97
C LEU A 19 10.68 0.24 15.36
N LYS A 20 11.52 0.41 14.34
CA LYS A 20 12.98 0.44 14.50
C LYS A 20 13.56 1.71 13.85
N GLY A 21 13.14 2.88 14.32
CA GLY A 21 13.64 4.17 13.81
C GLY A 21 12.90 4.67 12.58
N VAL A 22 11.58 4.49 12.53
CA VAL A 22 10.76 4.94 11.39
C VAL A 22 10.69 6.46 11.35
N SER A 23 10.98 7.04 10.16
CA SER A 23 10.85 8.48 9.90
C SER A 23 10.01 8.71 8.65
N MET A 24 9.00 9.60 8.75
CA MET A 24 8.15 9.95 7.62
C MET A 24 7.56 11.35 7.79
N GLU A 25 7.18 11.95 6.68
CA GLU A 25 6.41 13.19 6.63
C GLU A 25 5.13 12.99 5.81
N LEU A 26 4.08 13.73 6.13
CA LEU A 26 2.87 13.86 5.34
C LEU A 26 2.66 15.34 5.05
N ARG A 27 2.57 15.70 3.78
CA ARG A 27 2.33 17.07 3.33
C ARG A 27 0.84 17.36 3.26
N ARG A 28 0.51 18.64 3.30
CA ARG A 28 -0.87 19.09 3.15
C ARG A 28 -1.46 18.65 1.81
N GLY A 29 -2.62 18.01 1.86
CA GLY A 29 -3.33 17.46 0.70
C GLY A 29 -2.69 16.22 0.10
N GLU A 30 -1.66 15.64 0.75
CA GLU A 30 -1.00 14.41 0.32
C GLU A 30 -1.69 13.19 0.93
N VAL A 31 -1.75 12.10 0.17
CA VAL A 31 -2.12 10.77 0.64
C VAL A 31 -0.89 9.90 0.69
N VAL A 32 -0.54 9.45 1.87
CA VAL A 32 0.56 8.50 2.09
C VAL A 32 0.00 7.16 2.54
N SER A 33 0.35 6.09 1.83
CA SER A 33 0.01 4.73 2.25
C SER A 33 1.19 4.00 2.87
N LEU A 34 0.92 3.35 4.00
CA LEU A 34 1.80 2.37 4.62
C LEU A 34 1.44 1.00 4.06
N LEU A 35 2.35 0.40 3.32
CA LEU A 35 2.22 -0.90 2.67
C LEU A 35 3.29 -1.86 3.21
N GLY A 36 3.06 -3.17 3.14
CA GLY A 36 4.00 -4.18 3.60
C GLY A 36 3.33 -5.45 4.12
N PRO A 37 4.07 -6.50 4.42
CA PRO A 37 3.53 -7.77 4.93
C PRO A 37 2.88 -7.62 6.30
N SER A 38 2.10 -8.61 6.69
CA SER A 38 1.55 -8.70 8.06
C SER A 38 2.69 -8.68 9.09
N GLY A 39 2.50 -7.91 10.18
CA GLY A 39 3.53 -7.78 11.23
C GLY A 39 4.66 -6.80 10.92
N SER A 40 4.68 -6.10 9.78
CA SER A 40 5.73 -5.12 9.45
C SER A 40 5.68 -3.80 10.26
N GLY A 41 4.64 -3.58 11.09
CA GLY A 41 4.52 -2.40 11.94
C GLY A 41 3.58 -1.29 11.43
N LYS A 42 2.90 -1.46 10.30
CA LYS A 42 2.00 -0.43 9.69
C LYS A 42 0.93 0.09 10.64
N THR A 43 0.10 -0.80 11.15
CA THR A 43 -0.98 -0.45 12.10
C THR A 43 -0.44 0.10 13.40
N THR A 44 0.70 -0.41 13.87
CA THR A 44 1.40 0.10 15.06
C THR A 44 1.85 1.55 14.85
N LEU A 45 2.44 1.87 13.69
CA LEU A 45 2.83 3.24 13.33
C LEU A 45 1.62 4.18 13.28
N LEU A 46 0.55 3.78 12.60
CA LEU A 46 -0.68 4.56 12.51
C LEU A 46 -1.29 4.80 13.90
N ARG A 47 -1.35 3.77 14.76
CA ARG A 47 -1.88 3.87 16.12
C ARG A 47 -0.98 4.72 17.03
N ALA A 48 0.34 4.67 16.86
CA ALA A 48 1.26 5.55 17.56
C ALA A 48 1.02 7.03 17.19
N VAL A 49 0.80 7.32 15.90
CA VAL A 49 0.41 8.65 15.42
C VAL A 49 -0.93 9.08 16.02
N ALA A 50 -1.90 8.17 16.10
CA ALA A 50 -3.21 8.42 16.71
C ALA A 50 -3.17 8.63 18.22
N GLY A 51 -2.08 8.24 18.91
CA GLY A 51 -1.97 8.24 20.38
C GLY A 51 -2.62 7.05 21.05
N LEU A 52 -2.88 5.98 20.30
CA LEU A 52 -3.44 4.71 20.80
C LEU A 52 -2.37 3.70 21.19
N GLU A 53 -1.15 3.89 20.72
CA GLU A 53 0.03 3.11 21.07
C GLU A 53 1.13 4.07 21.52
N LYS A 54 1.90 3.64 22.51
CA LYS A 54 2.96 4.45 23.10
C LYS A 54 4.32 4.08 22.52
N PRO A 55 4.97 4.99 21.77
CA PRO A 55 6.33 4.76 21.30
C PRO A 55 7.34 4.65 22.47
N THR A 56 8.45 3.98 22.21
CA THR A 56 9.56 3.87 23.17
C THR A 56 10.47 5.10 23.07
N SER A 57 10.66 5.63 21.87
CA SER A 57 11.47 6.84 21.61
C SER A 57 11.12 7.45 20.24
N GLY A 58 11.71 8.59 19.93
CA GLY A 58 11.46 9.35 18.71
C GLY A 58 10.51 10.53 18.95
N THR A 59 10.02 11.15 17.87
CA THR A 59 9.11 12.29 17.95
C THR A 59 7.95 12.16 16.96
N ILE A 60 6.79 12.71 17.33
CA ILE A 60 5.63 12.86 16.46
C ILE A 60 5.12 14.29 16.57
N ALA A 61 4.93 14.98 15.43
CA ALA A 61 4.34 16.31 15.40
C ALA A 61 3.19 16.38 14.39
N ILE A 62 2.11 17.09 14.72
CA ILE A 62 0.96 17.38 13.87
C ILE A 62 0.93 18.89 13.63
N GLY A 63 1.17 19.30 12.39
CA GLY A 63 1.42 20.68 12.04
C GLY A 63 2.61 21.22 12.84
N LYS A 64 2.36 22.24 13.66
CA LYS A 64 3.40 22.85 14.54
C LYS A 64 3.42 22.26 15.96
N THR A 65 2.49 21.38 16.28
CA THR A 65 2.32 20.84 17.63
C THR A 65 3.04 19.49 17.75
N ARG A 66 4.03 19.40 18.64
CA ARG A 66 4.66 18.13 19.00
C ARG A 66 3.72 17.38 19.93
N VAL A 67 3.23 16.22 19.49
CA VAL A 67 2.27 15.39 20.25
C VAL A 67 2.93 14.27 21.03
N TYR A 68 4.20 13.96 20.68
CA TYR A 68 5.07 13.02 21.39
C TYR A 68 6.53 13.40 21.14
N ASP A 69 7.36 13.43 22.21
CA ASP A 69 8.77 13.80 22.16
C ASP A 69 9.70 12.86 22.93
N GLY A 70 9.23 11.63 23.19
CA GLY A 70 9.95 10.65 24.01
C GLY A 70 9.74 10.88 25.51
N ASN A 71 9.11 11.97 25.95
CA ASN A 71 8.80 12.23 27.34
C ASN A 71 7.33 11.91 27.66
N PRO A 72 7.05 10.93 28.52
CA PRO A 72 5.66 10.58 28.87
C PRO A 72 4.84 11.69 29.52
N ARG A 73 5.49 12.75 30.03
CA ARG A 73 4.80 13.89 30.68
C ARG A 73 4.33 14.93 29.70
N SER A 74 4.89 14.96 28.47
CA SER A 74 4.53 15.90 27.41
C SER A 74 3.65 15.24 26.32
N GLU A 75 3.29 13.98 26.49
CA GLU A 75 2.45 13.25 25.54
C GLU A 75 1.02 13.84 25.49
N ILE A 76 0.57 14.19 24.30
CA ILE A 76 -0.81 14.63 24.07
C ILE A 76 -1.67 13.37 23.85
N PRO A 77 -2.76 13.19 24.64
CA PRO A 77 -3.65 12.03 24.51
C PRO A 77 -4.40 12.03 23.17
N ALA A 78 -4.86 10.86 22.73
CA ALA A 78 -5.45 10.65 21.41
C ALA A 78 -6.61 11.61 21.09
N GLU A 79 -7.50 11.85 22.05
CA GLU A 79 -8.67 12.72 21.91
C GLU A 79 -8.32 14.21 21.70
N GLU A 80 -7.12 14.61 22.08
CA GLU A 80 -6.63 16.00 21.95
C GLU A 80 -5.74 16.21 20.71
N ARG A 81 -5.32 15.13 20.01
CA ARG A 81 -4.46 15.23 18.81
C ARG A 81 -5.18 15.81 17.60
N ASN A 82 -6.49 15.98 17.66
CA ASN A 82 -7.36 16.52 16.59
C ASN A 82 -7.22 15.79 15.24
N LEU A 83 -6.98 14.51 15.26
CA LEU A 83 -6.87 13.62 14.08
C LEU A 83 -8.20 12.93 13.81
N GLY A 84 -8.57 12.78 12.54
CA GLY A 84 -9.65 11.87 12.13
C GLY A 84 -9.15 10.42 12.12
N LEU A 85 -9.92 9.46 12.64
CA LEU A 85 -9.54 8.06 12.60
C LEU A 85 -10.71 7.20 12.11
N VAL A 86 -10.44 6.38 11.08
CA VAL A 86 -11.33 5.35 10.56
C VAL A 86 -10.70 4.00 10.88
N PHE A 87 -11.35 3.21 11.70
CA PHE A 87 -10.91 1.87 12.08
C PHE A 87 -11.29 0.84 11.01
N GLN A 88 -10.57 -0.24 10.93
CA GLN A 88 -10.84 -1.38 10.06
C GLN A 88 -12.27 -1.92 10.21
N SER A 89 -12.78 -2.05 11.45
CA SER A 89 -14.14 -2.50 11.75
C SER A 89 -15.20 -1.40 11.64
N TYR A 90 -14.83 -0.20 11.13
CA TYR A 90 -15.63 1.03 11.13
C TYR A 90 -16.00 1.55 12.53
N ALA A 91 -16.08 0.71 13.53
CA ALA A 91 -16.39 1.01 14.94
C ALA A 91 -17.61 1.95 15.10
N LEU A 92 -18.68 1.66 14.37
CA LEU A 92 -19.94 2.39 14.50
C LEU A 92 -20.69 1.91 15.75
N TRP A 93 -21.29 2.84 16.48
CA TRP A 93 -22.15 2.52 17.61
C TRP A 93 -23.49 1.95 17.10
N PRO A 94 -23.82 0.68 17.34
CA PRO A 94 -24.97 0.03 16.73
C PRO A 94 -26.31 0.58 17.27
N HIS A 95 -26.32 1.12 18.49
CA HIS A 95 -27.47 1.72 19.14
C HIS A 95 -27.69 3.20 18.78
N LYS A 96 -26.83 3.80 17.96
CA LYS A 96 -26.94 5.18 17.47
C LYS A 96 -27.30 5.20 16.00
N THR A 97 -28.09 6.20 15.61
CA THR A 97 -28.39 6.46 14.20
C THR A 97 -27.13 6.91 13.43
N VAL A 98 -27.22 6.96 12.10
CA VAL A 98 -26.18 7.55 11.23
C VAL A 98 -25.85 8.98 11.66
N PHE A 99 -26.89 9.81 11.83
CA PHE A 99 -26.73 11.19 12.29
C PHE A 99 -25.98 11.25 13.64
N GLU A 100 -26.37 10.43 14.60
CA GLU A 100 -25.77 10.42 15.94
C GLU A 100 -24.33 9.91 15.94
N ASN A 101 -24.01 8.91 15.11
CA ASN A 101 -22.63 8.45 14.93
C ASN A 101 -21.73 9.59 14.42
N VAL A 102 -22.17 10.33 13.39
CA VAL A 102 -21.41 11.45 12.83
C VAL A 102 -21.39 12.65 13.78
N ALA A 103 -22.49 12.93 14.50
CA ALA A 103 -22.60 14.04 15.43
C ALA A 103 -21.73 13.89 16.70
N TYR A 104 -21.37 12.65 17.06
CA TYR A 104 -20.76 12.35 18.36
C TYR A 104 -19.49 13.16 18.66
N PRO A 105 -18.50 13.26 17.75
CA PRO A 105 -17.29 14.05 18.00
C PRO A 105 -17.57 15.54 18.22
N LEU A 106 -18.59 16.09 17.59
CA LEU A 106 -19.00 17.50 17.79
C LEU A 106 -19.67 17.71 19.16
N ARG A 107 -20.45 16.74 19.62
CA ARG A 107 -21.03 16.77 20.97
C ARG A 107 -19.95 16.77 22.05
N LEU A 108 -18.92 15.94 21.93
CA LEU A 108 -17.79 15.94 22.85
C LEU A 108 -17.06 17.28 22.88
N ARG A 109 -16.97 17.95 21.74
CA ARG A 109 -16.39 19.30 21.60
C ARG A 109 -17.33 20.44 22.02
N LYS A 110 -18.51 20.10 22.60
CA LYS A 110 -19.51 21.05 23.09
C LYS A 110 -20.00 22.05 22.03
N VAL A 111 -20.05 21.64 20.77
CA VAL A 111 -20.60 22.43 19.66
C VAL A 111 -22.11 22.56 19.84
N THR A 112 -22.71 23.70 19.47
CA THR A 112 -24.14 23.95 19.62
C THR A 112 -24.98 23.01 18.74
N ALA A 113 -26.20 22.68 19.17
CA ALA A 113 -27.09 21.78 18.46
C ALA A 113 -27.41 22.22 17.02
N ALA A 114 -27.57 23.53 16.80
CA ALA A 114 -27.84 24.11 15.48
C ALA A 114 -26.62 23.89 14.53
N GLU A 115 -25.41 24.11 15.01
CA GLU A 115 -24.18 23.93 14.25
C GLU A 115 -23.89 22.43 14.01
N ILE A 116 -24.17 21.56 15.00
CA ILE A 116 -24.09 20.09 14.81
C ILE A 116 -25.00 19.67 13.67
N LYS A 117 -26.28 20.09 13.69
CA LYS A 117 -27.24 19.74 12.64
C LYS A 117 -26.75 20.18 11.27
N ARG A 118 -26.24 21.41 11.15
CA ARG A 118 -25.72 21.98 9.90
C ARG A 118 -24.50 21.18 9.37
N ARG A 119 -23.50 20.94 10.23
CA ARG A 119 -22.27 20.25 9.83
C ARG A 119 -22.52 18.79 9.48
N VAL A 120 -23.27 18.08 10.31
CA VAL A 120 -23.60 16.67 10.07
C VAL A 120 -24.36 16.51 8.76
N GLN A 121 -25.40 17.35 8.52
CA GLN A 121 -26.13 17.28 7.26
C GLN A 121 -25.22 17.53 6.06
N SER A 122 -24.39 18.55 6.13
CA SER A 122 -23.43 18.87 5.05
C SER A 122 -22.47 17.70 4.76
N VAL A 123 -21.93 17.05 5.79
CA VAL A 123 -21.05 15.88 5.61
C VAL A 123 -21.81 14.69 5.05
N LEU A 124 -23.00 14.41 5.56
CA LEU A 124 -23.82 13.30 5.04
C LEU A 124 -24.20 13.51 3.58
N ASP A 125 -24.53 14.75 3.17
CA ASP A 125 -24.85 15.07 1.77
C ASP A 125 -23.62 14.87 0.87
N GLN A 126 -22.43 15.30 1.30
CA GLN A 126 -21.16 15.09 0.57
C GLN A 126 -20.84 13.61 0.38
N LEU A 127 -21.25 12.76 1.33
CA LEU A 127 -21.03 11.30 1.29
C LEU A 127 -22.17 10.54 0.59
N GLY A 128 -23.21 11.23 0.10
CA GLY A 128 -24.40 10.61 -0.51
C GLY A 128 -25.33 9.91 0.51
N LEU A 129 -25.23 10.27 1.79
CA LEU A 129 -25.97 9.64 2.91
C LEU A 129 -27.05 10.55 3.52
N GLY A 130 -27.31 11.72 2.95
CA GLY A 130 -28.21 12.74 3.54
C GLY A 130 -29.62 12.21 3.88
N HIS A 131 -30.14 11.28 3.08
CA HIS A 131 -31.43 10.62 3.28
C HIS A 131 -31.43 9.47 4.30
N LEU A 132 -30.24 9.06 4.80
CA LEU A 132 -30.07 7.92 5.70
C LEU A 132 -29.82 8.31 7.16
N GLY A 133 -29.88 9.60 7.49
CA GLY A 133 -29.54 10.13 8.82
C GLY A 133 -30.22 9.45 10.01
N ASN A 134 -31.47 9.00 9.83
CA ASN A 134 -32.26 8.34 10.87
C ASN A 134 -32.09 6.81 10.93
N ARG A 135 -31.33 6.20 10.00
CA ARG A 135 -31.08 4.75 10.00
C ARG A 135 -30.02 4.37 11.02
N HIS A 136 -30.07 3.11 11.46
CA HIS A 136 -29.05 2.50 12.30
C HIS A 136 -28.02 1.73 11.43
N PRO A 137 -26.77 1.48 11.92
CA PRO A 137 -25.73 0.79 11.17
C PRO A 137 -26.16 -0.55 10.56
N HIS A 138 -26.92 -1.36 11.28
CA HIS A 138 -27.40 -2.66 10.78
C HIS A 138 -28.36 -2.57 9.58
N GLN A 139 -28.87 -1.38 9.25
CA GLN A 139 -29.76 -1.12 8.12
C GLN A 139 -28.99 -0.62 6.88
N LEU A 140 -27.67 -0.60 6.94
CA LEU A 140 -26.77 -0.07 5.91
C LEU A 140 -25.94 -1.17 5.26
N SER A 141 -25.62 -1.01 3.99
CA SER A 141 -24.58 -1.83 3.33
C SER A 141 -23.19 -1.54 3.93
N GLY A 142 -22.23 -2.45 3.73
CA GLY A 142 -20.84 -2.25 4.20
C GLY A 142 -20.23 -0.95 3.71
N GLY A 143 -20.39 -0.62 2.41
CA GLY A 143 -19.91 0.65 1.86
C GLY A 143 -20.60 1.89 2.45
N GLN A 144 -21.89 1.80 2.80
CA GLN A 144 -22.59 2.88 3.53
C GLN A 144 -22.06 3.03 4.96
N GLN A 145 -21.81 1.93 5.66
CA GLN A 145 -21.23 1.95 7.01
C GLN A 145 -19.82 2.59 6.99
N GLN A 146 -19.01 2.24 6.02
CA GLN A 146 -17.68 2.85 5.79
C GLN A 146 -17.80 4.37 5.61
N ARG A 147 -18.71 4.83 4.74
CA ARG A 147 -18.94 6.26 4.51
C ARG A 147 -19.40 6.98 5.79
N VAL A 148 -20.21 6.35 6.64
CA VAL A 148 -20.58 6.90 7.96
C VAL A 148 -19.36 7.05 8.85
N ALA A 149 -18.47 6.06 8.89
CA ALA A 149 -17.22 6.11 9.67
C ALA A 149 -16.29 7.24 9.18
N ILE A 150 -16.18 7.41 7.86
CA ILE A 150 -15.45 8.52 7.24
C ILE A 150 -16.12 9.87 7.63
N GLY A 151 -17.43 9.98 7.55
CA GLY A 151 -18.18 11.18 7.94
C GLY A 151 -17.93 11.57 9.40
N ARG A 152 -17.93 10.59 10.31
CA ARG A 152 -17.60 10.78 11.72
C ARG A 152 -16.18 11.32 11.90
N ALA A 153 -15.22 10.83 11.11
CA ALA A 153 -13.84 11.29 11.16
C ALA A 153 -13.64 12.70 10.56
N LEU A 154 -14.49 13.11 9.60
CA LEU A 154 -14.37 14.38 8.88
C LEU A 154 -15.13 15.54 9.51
N VAL A 155 -16.20 15.29 10.27
CA VAL A 155 -17.21 16.29 10.66
C VAL A 155 -16.66 17.50 11.46
N TYR A 156 -15.48 17.36 12.07
CA TYR A 156 -14.82 18.42 12.82
C TYR A 156 -13.58 19.03 12.08
N ASN A 157 -13.41 18.70 10.77
CA ASN A 157 -12.35 19.19 9.91
C ASN A 157 -10.93 18.97 10.48
N PRO A 158 -10.51 17.72 10.72
CA PRO A 158 -9.18 17.44 11.21
C PRO A 158 -8.12 17.78 10.14
N PRO A 159 -6.88 18.18 10.51
CA PRO A 159 -5.81 18.44 9.56
C PRO A 159 -5.35 17.17 8.84
N VAL A 160 -5.43 16.01 9.51
CA VAL A 160 -5.03 14.70 8.98
C VAL A 160 -6.09 13.66 9.31
N ILE A 161 -6.37 12.80 8.34
CA ILE A 161 -7.19 11.58 8.48
C ILE A 161 -6.27 10.37 8.53
N LEU A 162 -6.52 9.47 9.47
CA LEU A 162 -5.89 8.17 9.61
C LEU A 162 -6.88 7.10 9.17
N LEU A 163 -6.49 6.23 8.25
CA LEU A 163 -7.32 5.18 7.67
C LEU A 163 -6.67 3.82 7.93
N ASP A 164 -7.20 3.05 8.88
CA ASP A 164 -6.70 1.71 9.21
C ASP A 164 -7.46 0.66 8.40
N GLU A 165 -6.89 0.18 7.30
CA GLU A 165 -7.46 -0.80 6.35
C GLU A 165 -8.93 -0.49 5.97
N PRO A 166 -9.21 0.70 5.43
CA PRO A 166 -10.58 1.20 5.30
C PRO A 166 -11.48 0.37 4.38
N LEU A 167 -10.93 -0.44 3.48
CA LEU A 167 -11.67 -1.20 2.47
C LEU A 167 -11.68 -2.72 2.72
N SER A 168 -10.99 -3.22 3.75
CA SER A 168 -10.75 -4.65 3.98
C SER A 168 -12.03 -5.47 4.23
N ASN A 169 -13.07 -4.86 4.80
CA ASN A 169 -14.33 -5.52 5.15
C ASN A 169 -15.37 -5.53 4.01
N LEU A 170 -14.99 -5.11 2.80
CA LEU A 170 -15.86 -5.07 1.63
C LEU A 170 -15.57 -6.28 0.71
N ASP A 171 -16.62 -6.80 0.08
CA ASP A 171 -16.45 -7.74 -1.02
C ASP A 171 -15.73 -7.10 -2.22
N ALA A 172 -15.25 -7.90 -3.17
CA ALA A 172 -14.38 -7.43 -4.26
C ALA A 172 -15.03 -6.31 -5.10
N LYS A 173 -16.32 -6.43 -5.41
CA LYS A 173 -17.03 -5.43 -6.23
C LYS A 173 -17.24 -4.11 -5.46
N LEU A 174 -17.73 -4.20 -4.24
CA LEU A 174 -17.91 -3.02 -3.37
C LEU A 174 -16.57 -2.36 -3.04
N ARG A 175 -15.50 -3.12 -2.92
CA ARG A 175 -14.14 -2.59 -2.67
C ARG A 175 -13.66 -1.73 -3.82
N GLU A 176 -13.89 -2.15 -5.07
CA GLU A 176 -13.52 -1.36 -6.24
C GLU A 176 -14.28 -0.03 -6.31
N GLU A 177 -15.60 -0.07 -6.11
CA GLU A 177 -16.43 1.14 -6.06
C GLU A 177 -16.02 2.08 -4.91
N ALA A 178 -15.73 1.52 -3.73
CA ALA A 178 -15.30 2.28 -2.56
C ALA A 178 -13.90 2.89 -2.72
N ARG A 179 -12.98 2.21 -3.44
CA ARG A 179 -11.65 2.73 -3.78
C ARG A 179 -11.75 4.00 -4.63
N VAL A 180 -12.55 3.96 -5.69
CA VAL A 180 -12.79 5.13 -6.55
C VAL A 180 -13.43 6.27 -5.74
N PHE A 181 -14.48 5.96 -4.99
CA PHE A 181 -15.15 6.94 -4.13
C PHE A 181 -14.20 7.59 -3.13
N LEU A 182 -13.36 6.80 -2.45
CA LEU A 182 -12.42 7.32 -1.46
C LEU A 182 -11.39 8.27 -2.09
N ARG A 183 -10.84 7.89 -3.28
CA ARG A 183 -9.91 8.77 -4.01
C ARG A 183 -10.57 10.07 -4.43
N GLU A 184 -11.76 10.02 -5.01
CA GLU A 184 -12.54 11.22 -5.39
C GLU A 184 -12.82 12.13 -4.19
N LEU A 185 -13.24 11.55 -3.06
CA LEU A 185 -13.53 12.29 -1.83
C LEU A 185 -12.30 13.02 -1.31
N ILE A 186 -11.15 12.33 -1.25
CA ILE A 186 -9.88 12.89 -0.77
C ILE A 186 -9.46 14.07 -1.66
N VAL A 187 -9.46 13.89 -2.97
CA VAL A 187 -9.10 14.95 -3.95
C VAL A 187 -10.06 16.14 -3.85
N LYS A 188 -11.37 15.87 -3.84
CA LYS A 188 -12.40 16.91 -3.79
C LYS A 188 -12.32 17.77 -2.52
N LEU A 189 -11.98 17.17 -1.39
CA LEU A 189 -11.90 17.86 -0.11
C LEU A 189 -10.48 18.36 0.23
N GLY A 190 -9.47 18.03 -0.58
CA GLY A 190 -8.07 18.37 -0.32
C GLY A 190 -7.54 17.78 0.99
N LEU A 191 -7.93 16.54 1.32
CA LEU A 191 -7.60 15.90 2.59
C LEU A 191 -6.13 15.45 2.62
N SER A 192 -5.47 15.61 3.77
CA SER A 192 -4.22 14.93 4.08
C SER A 192 -4.54 13.60 4.76
N ALA A 193 -4.04 12.48 4.24
CA ALA A 193 -4.38 11.16 4.74
C ALA A 193 -3.16 10.25 4.91
N LEU A 194 -3.10 9.56 6.06
CA LEU A 194 -2.22 8.42 6.28
C LEU A 194 -3.07 7.16 6.28
N MET A 195 -2.84 6.27 5.32
CA MET A 195 -3.60 5.04 5.13
C MET A 195 -2.73 3.82 5.37
N VAL A 196 -3.28 2.84 6.06
CA VAL A 196 -2.72 1.48 6.15
C VAL A 196 -3.52 0.57 5.23
N THR A 197 -2.83 -0.20 4.42
CA THR A 197 -3.44 -1.28 3.64
C THR A 197 -2.43 -2.40 3.42
N HIS A 198 -2.92 -3.61 3.22
CA HIS A 198 -2.15 -4.75 2.72
C HIS A 198 -2.41 -5.01 1.22
N ASP A 199 -3.37 -4.30 0.63
CA ASP A 199 -3.70 -4.40 -0.80
C ASP A 199 -2.88 -3.38 -1.61
N GLN A 200 -2.06 -3.91 -2.53
CA GLN A 200 -1.20 -3.10 -3.40
C GLN A 200 -2.02 -2.24 -4.37
N ASN A 201 -3.15 -2.76 -4.88
CA ASN A 201 -3.99 -2.02 -5.80
C ASN A 201 -4.65 -0.81 -5.12
N GLU A 202 -5.02 -0.96 -3.84
CA GLU A 202 -5.51 0.17 -3.04
C GLU A 202 -4.42 1.23 -2.87
N ALA A 203 -3.22 0.82 -2.43
CA ALA A 203 -2.10 1.72 -2.25
C ALA A 203 -1.75 2.46 -3.54
N MET A 204 -1.64 1.73 -4.66
CA MET A 204 -1.31 2.32 -5.95
C MET A 204 -2.37 3.28 -6.49
N ALA A 205 -3.67 2.97 -6.29
CA ALA A 205 -4.74 3.78 -6.86
C ALA A 205 -5.10 5.02 -6.03
N ILE A 206 -4.90 4.96 -4.70
CA ILE A 206 -5.36 6.01 -3.80
C ILE A 206 -4.23 6.97 -3.44
N SER A 207 -2.96 6.52 -3.36
CA SER A 207 -1.88 7.28 -2.75
C SER A 207 -1.14 8.18 -3.74
N ASP A 208 -0.62 9.28 -3.22
CA ASP A 208 0.37 10.11 -3.91
C ASP A 208 1.79 9.58 -3.64
N ARG A 209 1.98 8.95 -2.47
CA ARG A 209 3.24 8.30 -2.06
C ARG A 209 2.97 7.05 -1.23
N ILE A 210 3.79 6.02 -1.44
CA ILE A 210 3.76 4.75 -0.72
C ILE A 210 5.04 4.60 0.10
N LEU A 211 4.90 4.17 1.35
CA LEU A 211 5.98 3.74 2.22
C LEU A 211 5.86 2.24 2.40
N LEU A 212 6.82 1.48 1.87
CA LEU A 212 6.89 0.04 2.03
C LEU A 212 7.62 -0.29 3.33
N LEU A 213 6.90 -0.82 4.31
CA LEU A 213 7.45 -1.25 5.58
C LEU A 213 7.82 -2.73 5.54
N ASN A 214 9.01 -3.05 6.04
CA ASN A 214 9.50 -4.40 6.23
C ASN A 214 10.19 -4.50 7.59
N ASN A 215 9.82 -5.47 8.42
CA ASN A 215 10.45 -5.72 9.72
C ASN A 215 10.68 -4.48 10.60
N GLY A 216 9.73 -3.53 10.58
CA GLY A 216 9.76 -2.33 11.42
C GLY A 216 10.57 -1.15 10.87
N VAL A 217 11.07 -1.22 9.64
CA VAL A 217 11.77 -0.13 8.95
C VAL A 217 11.08 0.20 7.62
N ILE A 218 11.32 1.40 7.09
CA ILE A 218 10.90 1.77 5.74
C ILE A 218 11.94 1.23 4.76
N GLU A 219 11.58 0.21 4.01
CA GLU A 219 12.41 -0.43 2.99
C GLU A 219 12.61 0.47 1.76
N GLN A 220 11.49 1.02 1.28
CA GLN A 220 11.46 1.94 0.14
C GLN A 220 10.29 2.89 0.27
N GLN A 221 10.43 4.09 -0.25
CA GLN A 221 9.32 5.03 -0.43
C GLN A 221 9.42 5.73 -1.78
N GLY A 222 8.26 6.07 -2.34
CA GLY A 222 8.17 6.76 -3.64
C GLY A 222 6.74 6.90 -4.10
N THR A 223 6.54 7.48 -5.29
CA THR A 223 5.25 7.48 -5.99
C THR A 223 4.85 6.04 -6.35
N PRO A 224 3.56 5.75 -6.59
CA PRO A 224 3.14 4.44 -7.06
C PRO A 224 3.93 3.94 -8.27
N GLN A 225 4.22 4.83 -9.23
CA GLN A 225 4.99 4.50 -10.43
C GLN A 225 6.44 4.12 -10.11
N GLU A 226 7.11 4.86 -9.21
CA GLU A 226 8.48 4.55 -8.77
C GLU A 226 8.54 3.24 -7.99
N MET A 227 7.56 3.01 -7.09
CA MET A 227 7.50 1.77 -6.30
C MET A 227 7.34 0.54 -7.17
N TYR A 228 6.58 0.64 -8.26
CA TYR A 228 6.32 -0.46 -9.18
C TYR A 228 7.42 -0.64 -10.23
N GLY A 229 7.90 0.47 -10.80
CA GLY A 229 8.79 0.49 -11.97
C GLY A 229 10.28 0.58 -11.63
N SER A 230 10.65 0.89 -10.37
CA SER A 230 12.05 1.09 -9.97
C SER A 230 12.31 0.54 -8.56
N PRO A 231 12.14 -0.77 -8.34
CA PRO A 231 12.41 -1.37 -7.04
C PRO A 231 13.89 -1.27 -6.69
N ARG A 232 14.20 -0.88 -5.44
CA ARG A 232 15.57 -0.69 -4.97
C ARG A 232 16.17 -1.94 -4.35
N THR A 233 15.32 -2.84 -3.83
CA THR A 233 15.74 -4.06 -3.17
C THR A 233 15.01 -5.26 -3.73
N LEU A 234 15.56 -6.46 -3.56
CA LEU A 234 14.90 -7.72 -3.92
C LEU A 234 13.52 -7.81 -3.24
N PHE A 235 13.45 -7.46 -1.95
CA PHE A 235 12.19 -7.47 -1.22
C PHE A 235 11.14 -6.54 -1.87
N ALA A 236 11.50 -5.31 -2.23
CA ALA A 236 10.58 -4.38 -2.89
C ALA A 236 10.15 -4.90 -4.27
N ALA A 237 11.06 -5.48 -5.05
CA ALA A 237 10.76 -6.10 -6.33
C ALA A 237 9.78 -7.27 -6.18
N GLU A 238 10.01 -8.15 -5.22
CA GLU A 238 9.17 -9.32 -4.98
C GLU A 238 7.81 -8.99 -4.35
N PHE A 239 7.79 -8.01 -3.47
CA PHE A 239 6.56 -7.64 -2.77
C PHE A 239 5.57 -6.95 -3.70
N MET A 240 6.02 -6.08 -4.61
CA MET A 240 5.14 -5.34 -5.51
C MET A 240 4.78 -6.16 -6.74
N GLY A 241 3.49 -6.22 -7.10
CA GLY A 241 2.98 -6.88 -8.31
C GLY A 241 3.15 -8.40 -8.33
N SER A 242 2.84 -8.99 -9.50
CA SER A 242 3.07 -10.40 -9.79
C SER A 242 4.40 -10.57 -10.51
N ASN A 243 5.26 -11.47 -10.03
CA ASN A 243 6.64 -11.56 -10.48
C ASN A 243 7.02 -12.96 -10.94
N ASN A 244 7.97 -13.01 -11.89
CA ASN A 244 8.82 -14.16 -12.15
C ASN A 244 10.19 -13.93 -11.53
N ARG A 245 10.82 -15.01 -11.08
CA ARG A 245 12.15 -15.03 -10.48
C ARG A 245 13.01 -16.02 -11.19
N LEU A 246 14.25 -15.63 -11.50
CA LEU A 246 15.27 -16.48 -12.07
C LEU A 246 16.52 -16.39 -11.19
N HIS A 247 17.04 -17.53 -10.79
CA HIS A 247 18.25 -17.59 -9.96
C HIS A 247 19.45 -17.98 -10.81
N GLY A 248 20.56 -17.29 -10.63
CA GLY A 248 21.77 -17.56 -11.40
C GLY A 248 22.98 -16.88 -10.82
N THR A 249 24.08 -16.89 -11.58
CA THR A 249 25.33 -16.24 -11.23
C THR A 249 25.56 -15.03 -12.13
N VAL A 250 26.02 -13.94 -11.58
CA VAL A 250 26.38 -12.74 -12.35
C VAL A 250 27.70 -13.00 -13.05
N THR A 251 27.74 -12.92 -14.39
CA THR A 251 28.93 -13.18 -15.18
C THR A 251 29.57 -11.92 -15.74
N ASP A 252 28.81 -10.82 -15.87
CA ASP A 252 29.32 -9.56 -16.40
C ASP A 252 28.56 -8.35 -15.84
N LEU A 253 29.21 -7.17 -15.84
CA LEU A 253 28.64 -5.89 -15.45
C LEU A 253 29.05 -4.83 -16.48
N ASP A 254 28.05 -4.16 -17.07
CA ASP A 254 28.26 -3.08 -18.04
C ASP A 254 27.24 -1.95 -17.87
N ASN A 255 27.73 -0.73 -17.64
CA ASN A 255 26.92 0.50 -17.65
C ASN A 255 25.60 0.42 -16.83
N GLY A 256 25.66 -0.13 -15.60
CA GLY A 256 24.50 -0.28 -14.71
C GLY A 256 23.60 -1.46 -15.06
N ARG A 257 24.05 -2.34 -15.98
CA ARG A 257 23.42 -3.62 -16.31
C ARG A 257 24.26 -4.76 -15.79
N ALA A 258 23.62 -5.87 -15.47
CA ALA A 258 24.29 -7.12 -15.11
C ALA A 258 23.85 -8.22 -16.08
N ARG A 259 24.77 -9.13 -16.39
CA ARG A 259 24.47 -10.38 -17.07
C ARG A 259 24.37 -11.48 -16.03
N ILE A 260 23.22 -12.14 -15.98
CA ILE A 260 22.97 -13.28 -15.11
C ILE A 260 22.87 -14.55 -15.94
N GLU A 261 23.48 -15.64 -15.49
CA GLU A 261 23.45 -16.93 -16.17
C GLU A 261 22.92 -18.01 -15.23
N GLY A 262 21.99 -18.83 -15.74
CA GLY A 262 21.53 -20.07 -15.13
C GLY A 262 22.11 -21.28 -15.87
N ALA A 263 21.47 -22.47 -15.68
CA ALA A 263 21.98 -23.73 -16.26
C ALA A 263 22.04 -23.71 -17.79
N ASN A 264 21.02 -23.18 -18.47
CA ASN A 264 20.89 -23.18 -19.93
C ASN A 264 20.41 -21.85 -20.51
N TRP A 265 20.62 -20.74 -19.78
CA TRP A 265 20.18 -19.42 -20.20
C TRP A 265 21.11 -18.33 -19.71
N ALA A 266 21.13 -17.21 -20.41
CA ALA A 266 21.83 -16.00 -20.03
C ALA A 266 20.97 -14.77 -20.40
N LEU A 267 20.85 -13.84 -19.48
CA LEU A 267 20.01 -12.65 -19.65
C LEU A 267 20.73 -11.41 -19.13
N TRP A 268 20.48 -10.27 -19.78
CA TRP A 268 20.86 -8.96 -19.29
C TRP A 268 19.71 -8.31 -18.54
N GLY A 269 19.99 -7.60 -17.45
CA GLY A 269 19.01 -6.83 -16.69
C GLY A 269 19.65 -5.63 -16.01
N MET A 270 18.81 -4.81 -15.37
CA MET A 270 19.25 -3.65 -14.58
C MET A 270 19.88 -4.15 -13.27
N ALA A 271 21.12 -3.76 -13.00
CA ALA A 271 21.83 -4.13 -11.79
C ALA A 271 21.30 -3.35 -10.59
N GLY A 272 20.83 -4.05 -9.55
CA GLY A 272 20.54 -3.50 -8.24
C GLY A 272 21.82 -3.19 -7.45
N GLU A 273 21.64 -2.51 -6.31
CA GLU A 273 22.76 -2.17 -5.43
C GLU A 273 23.41 -3.45 -4.86
N GLY A 274 24.74 -3.49 -4.84
CA GLY A 274 25.51 -4.61 -4.27
C GLY A 274 25.70 -5.81 -5.21
N VAL A 275 25.22 -5.76 -6.46
CA VAL A 275 25.48 -6.81 -7.46
C VAL A 275 26.95 -6.80 -7.87
N SER A 276 27.58 -7.99 -7.89
CA SER A 276 29.00 -8.16 -8.27
C SER A 276 29.22 -9.41 -9.13
N VAL A 277 30.21 -9.37 -10.02
CA VAL A 277 30.54 -10.52 -10.86
C VAL A 277 30.99 -11.71 -10.01
N GLY A 278 30.53 -12.90 -10.36
CA GLY A 278 30.76 -14.14 -9.64
C GLY A 278 29.79 -14.41 -8.47
N ALA A 279 28.96 -13.45 -8.08
CA ALA A 279 28.01 -13.64 -7.00
C ALA A 279 26.70 -14.29 -7.47
N GLU A 280 26.06 -15.07 -6.58
CA GLU A 280 24.69 -15.54 -6.80
C GLU A 280 23.72 -14.35 -6.76
N ALA A 281 22.78 -14.35 -7.69
CA ALA A 281 21.79 -13.28 -7.83
C ALA A 281 20.41 -13.82 -8.16
N THR A 282 19.41 -12.97 -7.92
CA THR A 282 18.03 -13.20 -8.33
C THR A 282 17.60 -12.11 -9.31
N ALA A 283 17.20 -12.52 -10.50
CA ALA A 283 16.55 -11.65 -11.48
C ALA A 283 15.04 -11.69 -11.27
N VAL A 284 14.40 -10.53 -11.27
CA VAL A 284 12.97 -10.36 -11.06
C VAL A 284 12.37 -9.56 -12.22
N ILE A 285 11.29 -10.07 -12.80
CA ILE A 285 10.52 -9.39 -13.85
C ILE A 285 9.02 -9.53 -13.59
N ARG A 286 8.26 -8.47 -13.87
CA ARG A 286 6.80 -8.50 -13.79
C ARG A 286 6.20 -9.43 -14.84
N VAL A 287 5.15 -10.17 -14.47
CA VAL A 287 4.50 -11.13 -15.38
C VAL A 287 3.98 -10.45 -16.65
N GLU A 288 3.43 -9.24 -16.54
CA GLU A 288 2.89 -8.47 -17.66
C GLU A 288 3.96 -7.78 -18.54
N ARG A 289 5.23 -7.81 -18.11
CA ARG A 289 6.36 -7.27 -18.90
C ARG A 289 6.98 -8.28 -19.83
N LEU A 290 6.73 -9.58 -19.59
CA LEU A 290 7.14 -10.61 -20.52
C LEU A 290 6.34 -10.53 -21.81
N ARG A 291 7.00 -10.77 -22.93
CA ARG A 291 6.37 -10.83 -24.24
C ARG A 291 6.66 -12.19 -24.89
N ILE A 292 5.66 -12.71 -25.58
CA ILE A 292 5.83 -13.89 -26.40
C ILE A 292 6.26 -13.40 -27.79
N ALA A 293 7.53 -13.69 -28.17
CA ALA A 293 8.11 -13.24 -29.42
C ALA A 293 7.73 -14.16 -30.59
N SER A 294 7.55 -13.56 -31.78
CA SER A 294 7.35 -14.27 -33.03
C SER A 294 8.65 -14.42 -33.83
N SER A 295 9.69 -13.71 -33.45
CA SER A 295 11.01 -13.70 -34.10
C SER A 295 12.11 -13.62 -33.04
N PRO A 296 13.35 -14.01 -33.35
CA PRO A 296 14.47 -13.82 -32.46
C PRO A 296 14.67 -12.35 -32.05
N GLU A 297 14.76 -12.11 -30.74
CA GLU A 297 15.04 -10.81 -30.14
C GLU A 297 16.20 -10.94 -29.15
N GLU A 298 16.71 -9.82 -28.68
CA GLU A 298 17.69 -9.80 -27.60
C GLU A 298 17.01 -10.24 -26.27
N ASN A 299 17.72 -10.97 -25.43
CA ASN A 299 17.26 -11.33 -24.08
C ASN A 299 16.04 -12.28 -24.06
N MET A 300 16.14 -13.39 -24.75
CA MET A 300 15.07 -14.37 -24.91
C MET A 300 15.34 -15.69 -24.20
N LEU A 301 14.25 -16.35 -23.82
CA LEU A 301 14.21 -17.74 -23.38
C LEU A 301 13.30 -18.56 -24.29
N GLU A 302 13.74 -19.74 -24.72
CA GLU A 302 12.88 -20.73 -25.35
C GLU A 302 12.41 -21.75 -24.32
N LEU A 303 11.11 -21.75 -24.03
CA LEU A 303 10.52 -22.53 -22.93
C LEU A 303 9.36 -23.40 -23.41
N ALA A 304 9.21 -24.57 -22.78
CA ALA A 304 8.04 -25.43 -22.98
C ALA A 304 6.80 -24.86 -22.28
N LEU A 305 5.70 -24.77 -23.00
CA LEU A 305 4.39 -24.40 -22.44
C LEU A 305 3.82 -25.58 -21.64
N LEU A 306 3.53 -25.36 -20.36
CA LEU A 306 2.90 -26.36 -19.49
C LEU A 306 1.38 -26.30 -19.55
N THR A 307 0.83 -25.07 -19.47
CA THR A 307 -0.63 -24.87 -19.48
C THR A 307 -1.00 -23.43 -19.82
N SER A 308 -2.23 -23.27 -20.31
CA SER A 308 -2.88 -22.00 -20.56
C SER A 308 -4.15 -21.91 -19.72
N MET A 309 -4.31 -20.84 -18.95
CA MET A 309 -5.45 -20.60 -18.06
C MET A 309 -6.18 -19.31 -18.46
N TYR A 310 -7.50 -19.39 -18.64
CA TYR A 310 -8.31 -18.20 -18.95
C TYR A 310 -8.76 -17.50 -17.66
N LEU A 311 -8.42 -16.21 -17.52
CA LEU A 311 -8.72 -15.42 -16.34
C LEU A 311 -9.90 -14.44 -16.54
N GLY A 312 -10.61 -14.52 -17.67
CA GLY A 312 -11.73 -13.65 -18.02
C GLY A 312 -11.33 -12.54 -18.98
N ASP A 313 -10.39 -11.69 -18.62
CA ASP A 313 -9.88 -10.57 -19.44
C ASP A 313 -8.63 -10.94 -20.27
N ARG A 314 -7.95 -12.02 -19.91
CA ARG A 314 -6.68 -12.47 -20.49
C ARG A 314 -6.43 -13.95 -20.28
N TRP A 315 -5.43 -14.47 -20.97
CA TRP A 315 -4.84 -15.79 -20.73
C TRP A 315 -3.58 -15.64 -19.88
N GLU A 316 -3.38 -16.54 -18.93
CA GLU A 316 -2.12 -16.75 -18.22
C GLU A 316 -1.49 -18.05 -18.73
N TYR A 317 -0.23 -17.97 -19.13
CA TYR A 317 0.57 -19.10 -19.57
C TYR A 317 1.60 -19.43 -18.52
N LEU A 318 1.77 -20.72 -18.27
CA LEU A 318 2.81 -21.26 -17.40
C LEU A 318 3.82 -22.01 -18.24
N PHE A 319 5.09 -21.64 -18.13
CA PHE A 319 6.19 -22.24 -18.85
C PHE A 319 7.15 -22.93 -17.89
N ARG A 320 7.79 -24.05 -18.34
CA ARG A 320 8.82 -24.74 -17.60
C ARG A 320 10.19 -24.37 -18.14
N THR A 321 11.13 -24.11 -17.24
CA THR A 321 12.56 -23.98 -17.56
C THR A 321 13.21 -25.35 -17.59
N GLU A 322 14.10 -25.60 -18.56
CA GLU A 322 14.90 -26.81 -18.62
C GLU A 322 16.15 -26.67 -17.76
N GLY A 323 16.34 -27.56 -16.80
CA GLY A 323 17.51 -27.58 -15.92
C GLY A 323 17.39 -26.76 -14.63
N ASP A 324 16.35 -25.94 -14.52
CA ASP A 324 16.03 -25.16 -13.31
C ASP A 324 14.64 -25.51 -12.80
N ASP A 325 14.46 -25.56 -11.48
CA ASP A 325 13.19 -25.98 -10.86
C ASP A 325 12.25 -24.79 -10.63
N PHE A 326 12.07 -23.94 -11.65
CA PHE A 326 11.14 -22.81 -11.59
C PHE A 326 10.24 -22.72 -12.82
N ALA A 327 9.08 -22.11 -12.63
CA ALA A 327 8.11 -21.85 -13.69
C ALA A 327 8.03 -20.36 -13.98
N ILE A 328 7.93 -19.99 -15.25
CA ILE A 328 7.71 -18.60 -15.70
C ILE A 328 6.27 -18.44 -16.13
N ARG A 329 5.66 -17.33 -15.68
CA ARG A 329 4.32 -16.90 -16.08
C ARG A 329 4.41 -15.77 -17.08
N ALA A 330 3.49 -15.77 -18.06
CA ALA A 330 3.29 -14.64 -18.97
C ALA A 330 1.81 -14.46 -19.27
N TYR A 331 1.42 -13.26 -19.68
CA TYR A 331 0.04 -12.96 -20.10
C TYR A 331 -0.07 -12.87 -21.62
N GLY A 332 -1.29 -13.16 -22.13
CA GLY A 332 -1.62 -12.96 -23.53
C GLY A 332 -3.12 -12.87 -23.77
N SER A 333 -3.49 -12.63 -25.04
CA SER A 333 -4.87 -12.37 -25.47
C SER A 333 -5.59 -13.57 -26.08
N ALA A 334 -4.89 -14.70 -26.34
CA ALA A 334 -5.44 -15.86 -27.03
C ALA A 334 -5.00 -17.17 -26.42
N LEU A 335 -5.80 -18.23 -26.54
CA LEU A 335 -5.37 -19.57 -26.21
C LEU A 335 -4.10 -19.94 -26.99
N ARG A 336 -3.14 -20.57 -26.32
CA ARG A 336 -1.95 -21.17 -26.94
C ARG A 336 -1.89 -22.64 -26.56
N ASP A 337 -1.54 -23.43 -27.55
CA ASP A 337 -1.33 -24.89 -27.48
C ASP A 337 0.02 -25.31 -28.10
N ALA A 338 0.88 -24.33 -28.40
CA ALA A 338 2.22 -24.58 -28.90
C ALA A 338 3.10 -25.29 -27.84
N GLU A 339 3.86 -26.29 -28.25
CA GLU A 339 4.74 -27.02 -27.33
C GLU A 339 5.87 -26.14 -26.75
N ARG A 340 6.43 -25.23 -27.55
CA ARG A 340 7.51 -24.30 -27.14
C ARG A 340 7.21 -22.87 -27.59
N CYS A 341 7.65 -21.90 -26.79
CA CYS A 341 7.51 -20.49 -27.07
C CYS A 341 8.80 -19.75 -26.76
N HIS A 342 9.04 -18.69 -27.53
CA HIS A 342 10.09 -17.71 -27.24
C HIS A 342 9.53 -16.60 -26.38
N LEU A 343 10.11 -16.38 -25.21
CA LEU A 343 9.74 -15.31 -24.26
C LEU A 343 10.84 -14.27 -24.23
N THR A 344 10.50 -13.04 -24.57
CA THR A 344 11.39 -11.88 -24.41
C THR A 344 11.25 -11.28 -23.03
N LEU A 345 12.38 -11.08 -22.35
CA LEU A 345 12.50 -10.41 -21.06
C LEU A 345 13.22 -9.07 -21.28
N PRO A 346 12.50 -7.94 -21.48
CA PRO A 346 13.14 -6.66 -21.77
C PRO A 346 14.16 -6.28 -20.70
N VAL A 347 15.37 -5.91 -21.11
CA VAL A 347 16.50 -5.59 -20.23
C VAL A 347 16.13 -4.55 -19.17
N ASN A 348 15.39 -3.52 -19.55
CA ASN A 348 15.01 -2.42 -18.67
C ASN A 348 13.90 -2.79 -17.67
N ASP A 349 13.21 -3.92 -17.86
CA ASP A 349 12.15 -4.42 -17.00
C ASP A 349 12.60 -5.63 -16.16
N LEU A 350 13.83 -6.13 -16.37
CA LEU A 350 14.45 -7.23 -15.62
C LEU A 350 15.43 -6.63 -14.60
N TRP A 351 15.13 -6.75 -13.31
CA TRP A 351 15.99 -6.28 -12.22
C TRP A 351 16.77 -7.43 -11.61
N ILE A 352 18.06 -7.22 -11.40
CA ILE A 352 18.98 -8.22 -10.85
C ILE A 352 19.45 -7.73 -9.48
N PHE A 353 19.25 -8.54 -8.45
CA PHE A 353 19.62 -8.23 -7.07
C PHE A 353 20.54 -9.32 -6.52
N PRO A 354 21.41 -9.00 -5.55
CA PRO A 354 22.13 -10.01 -4.80
C PRO A 354 21.14 -11.02 -4.19
N LYS A 355 21.51 -12.30 -4.15
CA LYS A 355 20.76 -13.29 -3.39
C LYS A 355 20.83 -12.90 -1.92
N GLY A 356 19.65 -12.69 -1.28
CA GLY A 356 19.53 -12.30 0.12
C GLY A 356 19.91 -13.42 1.08
#